data_d40905f698d1e354ea025596d8f48525
#
_entry.id   d40905f698d1e354ea025596d8f48525
#
_cell.length_a   1.000
_cell.length_b   1.000
_cell.length_c   1.000
_cell.angle_alpha   90.00
_cell.angle_beta   90.00
_cell.angle_gamma   90.00
#
_symmetry.space_group_name_H-M   'P 1'
#
loop_
_entity.id
_entity.type
_entity.pdbx_description
1 polymer ?
#
loop_
_entity_poly.entity_id
_entity_poly.type
_entity_poly.pdbx_seq_one_letter_code
_entity_poly.pdbx_strand_id
1 'polypeptide(L)'
;YAIANVVGANEYASGVTDNAFTNGAVVCALKYAVSAAEACGEEAPTVWNDIAENLRFHSFGNGVTKEHEKYKGAMIKQADVNLLGYPLEVVTDPETLKKDLEYYAGKIDPKHGPAMSYSAFCVQYARLGDAWYLLDSLAPDGRYLRLECVPDAEGREAMQVGFRPYAFT
;
A
#
# COMPACT_ATOMS: atom_id res chain seq x y z
N TYR A 1 18.36 -11.35 0.11
CA TYR A 1 18.73 -10.20 0.95
C TYR A 1 17.64 -9.96 2.00
N ALA A 2 18.01 -9.31 3.11
CA ALA A 2 17.12 -8.96 4.20
C ALA A 2 17.49 -7.56 4.73
N ILE A 3 16.49 -6.79 5.14
CA ILE A 3 16.68 -5.51 5.82
C ILE A 3 16.18 -5.67 7.26
N ALA A 4 17.06 -5.42 8.22
CA ALA A 4 16.76 -5.64 9.63
C ALA A 4 16.74 -4.33 10.42
N ASN A 5 16.06 -4.38 11.57
CA ASN A 5 15.99 -3.29 12.53
C ASN A 5 15.42 -1.99 11.95
N VAL A 6 14.29 -2.11 11.24
CA VAL A 6 13.59 -0.99 10.61
C VAL A 6 12.26 -0.71 11.25
N VAL A 7 11.72 0.47 10.97
CA VAL A 7 10.32 0.84 11.16
C VAL A 7 9.73 1.03 9.77
N GLY A 8 8.66 0.32 9.44
CA GLY A 8 7.94 0.49 8.19
C GLY A 8 6.99 1.68 8.21
N ALA A 9 6.03 1.67 7.28
CA ALA A 9 4.97 2.67 7.30
C ALA A 9 4.08 2.52 8.54
N ASN A 10 3.85 1.29 9.02
CA ASN A 10 3.15 1.04 10.26
C ASN A 10 4.04 1.37 11.47
N GLU A 11 3.76 2.49 12.14
CA GLU A 11 4.53 2.97 13.29
C GLU A 11 4.36 2.12 14.57
N TYR A 12 3.41 1.17 14.60
CA TYR A 12 3.25 0.26 15.74
C TYR A 12 4.29 -0.87 15.74
N ALA A 13 4.99 -1.08 14.62
CA ALA A 13 6.01 -2.09 14.49
C ALA A 13 7.39 -1.46 14.33
N SER A 14 8.27 -1.63 15.31
CA SER A 14 9.65 -1.11 15.26
C SER A 14 10.67 -2.21 15.48
N GLY A 15 11.89 -2.01 14.96
CA GLY A 15 12.97 -2.98 15.07
C GLY A 15 12.68 -4.30 14.35
N VAL A 16 11.83 -4.28 13.32
CA VAL A 16 11.43 -5.47 12.58
C VAL A 16 12.40 -5.80 11.45
N THR A 17 12.33 -7.03 10.96
CA THR A 17 13.12 -7.53 9.83
C THR A 17 12.20 -7.81 8.66
N ASP A 18 12.67 -7.48 7.46
CA ASP A 18 11.96 -7.67 6.19
C ASP A 18 10.56 -7.03 6.21
N ASN A 19 10.50 -5.75 6.60
CA ASN A 19 9.26 -5.00 6.49
C ASN A 19 8.88 -4.83 5.02
N ALA A 20 7.64 -5.15 4.66
CA ALA A 20 7.16 -5.22 3.30
C ALA A 20 7.26 -3.86 2.58
N PHE A 21 6.79 -2.79 3.20
CA PHE A 21 6.89 -1.44 2.63
C PHE A 21 8.34 -1.01 2.43
N THR A 22 9.20 -1.21 3.43
CA THR A 22 10.63 -0.86 3.34
C THR A 22 11.30 -1.61 2.20
N ASN A 23 11.10 -2.92 2.11
CA ASN A 23 11.67 -3.74 1.05
C ASN A 23 11.12 -3.32 -0.33
N GLY A 24 9.82 -3.05 -0.43
CA GLY A 24 9.21 -2.54 -1.66
C GLY A 24 9.78 -1.20 -2.11
N ALA A 25 9.98 -0.27 -1.18
CA ALA A 25 10.59 1.02 -1.47
C ALA A 25 12.04 0.88 -1.98
N VAL A 26 12.81 -0.04 -1.40
CA VAL A 26 14.17 -0.35 -1.88
C VAL A 26 14.15 -0.97 -3.27
N VAL A 27 13.24 -1.90 -3.54
CA VAL A 27 13.06 -2.47 -4.90
C VAL A 27 12.80 -1.37 -5.93
N CYS A 28 11.87 -0.45 -5.63
CA CYS A 28 11.58 0.69 -6.50
C CYS A 28 12.81 1.58 -6.70
N ALA A 29 13.49 1.96 -5.62
CA ALA A 29 14.65 2.84 -5.67
C ALA A 29 15.76 2.25 -6.53
N LEU A 30 16.05 0.95 -6.37
CA LEU A 30 17.09 0.27 -7.14
C LEU A 30 16.73 0.15 -8.63
N LYS A 31 15.48 -0.20 -8.96
CA LYS A 31 15.00 -0.25 -10.34
C LYS A 31 15.06 1.13 -11.00
N TYR A 32 14.66 2.19 -10.30
CA TYR A 32 14.79 3.55 -10.81
C TYR A 32 16.25 3.97 -10.99
N ALA A 33 17.13 3.58 -10.07
CA ALA A 33 18.57 3.87 -10.20
C ALA A 33 19.18 3.18 -11.43
N VAL A 34 18.80 1.94 -11.71
CA VAL A 34 19.22 1.22 -12.94
C VAL A 34 18.74 1.96 -14.19
N SER A 35 17.45 2.29 -14.25
CA SER A 35 16.88 3.01 -15.40
C SER A 35 17.50 4.40 -15.57
N ALA A 36 17.84 5.08 -14.48
CA ALA A 36 18.51 6.38 -14.53
C ALA A 36 19.93 6.27 -15.08
N ALA A 37 20.70 5.26 -14.65
CA ALA A 37 22.05 5.00 -15.18
C ALA A 37 21.98 4.76 -16.70
N GLU A 38 21.09 3.88 -17.16
CA GLU A 38 20.87 3.61 -18.58
C GLU A 38 20.53 4.88 -19.37
N ALA A 39 19.64 5.72 -18.83
CA ALA A 39 19.25 6.99 -19.47
C ALA A 39 20.42 7.99 -19.56
N CYS A 40 21.39 7.90 -18.65
CA CYS A 40 22.59 8.71 -18.66
C CYS A 40 23.74 8.09 -19.52
N GLY A 41 23.52 6.89 -20.08
CA GLY A 41 24.55 6.17 -20.84
C GLY A 41 25.62 5.53 -19.93
N GLU A 42 25.30 5.32 -18.66
CA GLU A 42 26.18 4.70 -17.67
C GLU A 42 25.77 3.25 -17.41
N GLU A 43 26.73 2.42 -17.04
CA GLU A 43 26.47 1.02 -16.67
C GLU A 43 26.09 0.94 -15.18
N ALA A 44 24.88 0.44 -14.89
CA ALA A 44 24.45 0.25 -13.50
C ALA A 44 25.19 -0.95 -12.85
N PRO A 45 25.59 -0.85 -11.57
CA PRO A 45 26.14 -1.99 -10.85
C PRO A 45 25.17 -3.17 -10.85
N THR A 46 25.63 -4.35 -11.26
CA THR A 46 24.80 -5.57 -11.35
C THR A 46 24.16 -5.96 -10.02
N VAL A 47 24.81 -5.62 -8.90
CA VAL A 47 24.30 -5.87 -7.55
C VAL A 47 22.99 -5.15 -7.27
N TRP A 48 22.65 -4.06 -7.97
CA TRP A 48 21.38 -3.35 -7.77
C TRP A 48 20.20 -4.20 -8.20
N ASN A 49 20.29 -4.84 -9.36
CA ASN A 49 19.28 -5.77 -9.84
C ASN A 49 19.22 -7.01 -8.94
N ASP A 50 20.35 -7.57 -8.57
CA ASP A 50 20.42 -8.75 -7.69
C ASP A 50 19.75 -8.48 -6.33
N ILE A 51 19.98 -7.32 -5.71
CA ILE A 51 19.28 -6.95 -4.48
C ILE A 51 17.78 -6.79 -4.72
N ALA A 52 17.39 -6.06 -5.77
CA ALA A 52 15.98 -5.79 -6.06
C ALA A 52 15.17 -7.07 -6.30
N GLU A 53 15.77 -8.08 -6.95
CA GLU A 53 15.13 -9.36 -7.25
C GLU A 53 15.10 -10.33 -6.07
N ASN A 54 16.03 -10.21 -5.12
CA ASN A 54 16.23 -11.16 -4.04
C ASN A 54 15.95 -10.60 -2.63
N LEU A 55 15.36 -9.41 -2.52
CA LEU A 55 14.78 -8.93 -1.25
C LEU A 55 13.60 -9.82 -0.84
N ARG A 56 13.53 -10.14 0.44
CA ARG A 56 12.53 -11.08 0.95
C ARG A 56 11.20 -10.40 1.20
N PHE A 57 10.14 -11.03 0.69
CA PHE A 57 8.76 -10.75 1.10
C PHE A 57 8.20 -12.02 1.72
N HIS A 58 7.46 -11.88 2.79
CA HIS A 58 6.86 -13.00 3.52
C HIS A 58 5.35 -13.04 3.27
N SER A 59 4.76 -14.24 3.31
CA SER A 59 3.32 -14.42 3.20
C SER A 59 2.81 -15.39 4.25
N PHE A 60 1.52 -15.29 4.56
CA PHE A 60 0.80 -16.36 5.27
C PHE A 60 0.48 -17.51 4.33
N GLY A 61 0.13 -18.66 4.88
CA GLY A 61 -0.19 -19.86 4.08
C GLY A 61 -1.39 -19.69 3.13
N ASN A 62 -2.23 -18.67 3.33
CA ASN A 62 -3.34 -18.29 2.45
C ASN A 62 -2.96 -17.30 1.33
N GLY A 63 -1.69 -16.93 1.22
CA GLY A 63 -1.18 -16.02 0.21
C GLY A 63 -1.28 -14.52 0.54
N VAL A 64 -1.78 -14.16 1.72
CA VAL A 64 -1.75 -12.76 2.18
C VAL A 64 -0.32 -12.38 2.53
N THR A 65 0.13 -11.21 2.06
CA THR A 65 1.46 -10.68 2.35
C THR A 65 1.58 -10.29 3.82
N LYS A 66 2.67 -10.72 4.47
CA LYS A 66 2.97 -10.29 5.84
C LYS A 66 3.63 -8.93 5.85
N GLU A 67 3.29 -8.13 6.86
CA GLU A 67 3.94 -6.84 7.07
C GLU A 67 5.46 -6.95 7.31
N HIS A 68 5.89 -8.01 8.03
CA HIS A 68 7.30 -8.31 8.28
C HIS A 68 7.46 -9.81 8.64
N GLU A 69 8.70 -10.28 8.71
CA GLU A 69 9.03 -11.70 8.96
C GLU A 69 8.20 -12.34 10.07
N LYS A 70 8.09 -11.67 11.21
CA LYS A 70 7.43 -12.20 12.43
C LYS A 70 5.98 -11.72 12.63
N TYR A 71 5.41 -11.04 11.65
CA TYR A 71 4.04 -10.54 11.74
C TYR A 71 3.03 -11.68 11.89
N LYS A 72 2.13 -11.54 12.86
CA LYS A 72 1.10 -12.54 13.21
C LYS A 72 -0.33 -12.01 13.10
N GLY A 73 -0.54 -10.84 12.51
CA GLY A 73 -1.86 -10.27 12.33
C GLY A 73 -2.28 -9.27 13.42
N ALA A 74 -1.33 -8.63 14.06
CA ALA A 74 -1.60 -7.53 15.00
C ALA A 74 -2.30 -6.34 14.30
N MET A 75 -2.98 -5.51 15.09
CA MET A 75 -3.49 -4.23 14.64
C MET A 75 -2.33 -3.34 14.14
N ILE A 76 -2.57 -2.60 13.08
CA ILE A 76 -1.64 -1.65 12.50
C ILE A 76 -2.19 -0.22 12.64
N LYS A 77 -1.31 0.75 12.79
CA LYS A 77 -1.73 2.16 12.83
C LYS A 77 -2.23 2.61 11.47
N GLN A 78 -1.48 2.32 10.43
CA GLN A 78 -1.75 2.71 9.04
C GLN A 78 -1.30 1.64 8.05
N ALA A 79 -1.74 1.79 6.79
CA ALA A 79 -1.34 0.94 5.69
C ALA A 79 0.20 0.83 5.59
N ASP A 80 0.68 -0.39 5.43
CA ASP A 80 2.08 -0.75 5.20
C ASP A 80 2.14 -1.67 3.96
N VAL A 81 1.71 -2.92 4.08
CA VAL A 81 1.68 -3.88 2.97
C VAL A 81 0.92 -3.35 1.75
N ASN A 82 -0.21 -2.69 1.96
CA ASN A 82 -1.02 -2.18 0.84
C ASN A 82 -0.31 -1.08 0.04
N LEU A 83 0.72 -0.45 0.60
CA LEU A 83 1.54 0.49 -0.15
C LEU A 83 2.39 -0.18 -1.24
N LEU A 84 2.56 -1.50 -1.20
CA LEU A 84 3.15 -2.29 -2.28
C LEU A 84 2.31 -2.27 -3.55
N GLY A 85 0.98 -2.22 -3.42
CA GLY A 85 0.07 -2.10 -4.56
C GLY A 85 -0.09 -0.67 -5.06
N TYR A 86 -0.13 0.30 -4.14
CA TYR A 86 -0.15 1.73 -4.44
C TYR A 86 0.44 2.51 -3.25
N PRO A 87 1.44 3.40 -3.44
CA PRO A 87 1.93 3.88 -4.76
C PRO A 87 3.10 3.09 -5.36
N LEU A 88 3.67 2.08 -4.68
CA LEU A 88 4.94 1.46 -5.10
C LEU A 88 4.82 0.56 -6.34
N GLU A 89 3.65 -0.01 -6.60
CA GLU A 89 3.40 -0.92 -7.74
C GLU A 89 4.36 -2.13 -7.81
N VAL A 90 4.81 -2.60 -6.65
CA VAL A 90 5.66 -3.80 -6.52
C VAL A 90 4.81 -5.07 -6.58
N VAL A 91 3.61 -5.01 -5.99
CA VAL A 91 2.59 -6.06 -6.07
C VAL A 91 1.53 -5.59 -7.06
N THR A 92 1.45 -6.26 -8.22
CA THR A 92 0.51 -5.92 -9.30
C THR A 92 -0.47 -7.04 -9.61
N ASP A 93 -0.27 -8.24 -9.03
CA ASP A 93 -1.19 -9.36 -9.19
C ASP A 93 -2.53 -9.06 -8.52
N PRO A 94 -3.66 -9.06 -9.30
CA PRO A 94 -4.96 -8.68 -8.76
C PRO A 94 -5.46 -9.56 -7.61
N GLU A 95 -5.12 -10.85 -7.62
CA GLU A 95 -5.55 -11.77 -6.57
C GLU A 95 -4.85 -11.47 -5.24
N THR A 96 -3.53 -11.23 -5.30
CA THR A 96 -2.73 -10.84 -4.12
C THR A 96 -3.17 -9.49 -3.59
N LEU A 97 -3.36 -8.49 -4.47
CA LEU A 97 -3.84 -7.16 -4.09
C LEU A 97 -5.18 -7.24 -3.35
N LYS A 98 -6.12 -8.02 -3.87
CA LYS A 98 -7.44 -8.19 -3.26
C LYS A 98 -7.33 -8.84 -1.89
N LYS A 99 -6.57 -9.91 -1.75
CA LYS A 99 -6.34 -10.59 -0.46
C LYS A 99 -5.73 -9.66 0.58
N ASP A 100 -4.73 -8.89 0.18
CA ASP A 100 -4.05 -7.94 1.06
C ASP A 100 -5.00 -6.81 1.49
N LEU A 101 -5.81 -6.27 0.57
CA LEU A 101 -6.82 -5.25 0.87
C LEU A 101 -7.85 -5.76 1.88
N GLU A 102 -8.47 -6.91 1.60
CA GLU A 102 -9.50 -7.50 2.47
C GLU A 102 -8.95 -7.81 3.88
N TYR A 103 -7.71 -8.30 3.95
CA TYR A 103 -7.08 -8.64 5.21
C TYR A 103 -6.74 -7.41 6.05
N TYR A 104 -6.09 -6.41 5.45
CA TYR A 104 -5.59 -5.24 6.19
C TYR A 104 -6.65 -4.17 6.44
N ALA A 105 -7.75 -4.13 5.69
CA ALA A 105 -8.85 -3.22 5.94
C ALA A 105 -9.40 -3.34 7.38
N GLY A 106 -9.49 -4.57 7.90
CA GLY A 106 -9.91 -4.83 9.27
C GLY A 106 -8.81 -4.72 10.35
N LYS A 107 -7.59 -4.33 9.96
CA LYS A 107 -6.45 -4.24 10.89
C LYS A 107 -6.04 -2.81 11.24
N ILE A 108 -6.52 -1.83 10.49
CA ILE A 108 -6.25 -0.41 10.77
C ILE A 108 -6.86 -0.05 12.12
N ASP A 109 -6.07 0.62 12.98
CA ASP A 109 -6.56 1.15 14.25
C ASP A 109 -7.69 2.17 14.00
N PRO A 110 -8.93 1.89 14.42
CA PRO A 110 -10.06 2.77 14.14
C PRO A 110 -9.99 4.10 14.88
N LYS A 111 -9.16 4.18 15.92
CA LYS A 111 -9.04 5.37 16.76
C LYS A 111 -7.88 6.28 16.36
N HIS A 112 -6.76 5.70 15.95
CA HIS A 112 -5.53 6.44 15.69
C HIS A 112 -5.03 6.27 14.25
N GLY A 113 -5.71 5.46 13.42
CA GLY A 113 -5.36 5.26 12.02
C GLY A 113 -5.63 6.51 11.19
N PRO A 114 -4.66 6.97 10.39
CA PRO A 114 -4.83 8.14 9.53
C PRO A 114 -5.68 7.82 8.29
N ALA A 115 -6.36 8.83 7.77
CA ALA A 115 -7.18 8.73 6.55
C ALA A 115 -6.41 8.26 5.30
N MET A 116 -5.08 8.45 5.29
CA MET A 116 -4.19 8.04 4.20
C MET A 116 -4.34 6.55 3.85
N SER A 117 -4.50 5.68 4.85
CA SER A 117 -4.67 4.24 4.62
C SER A 117 -5.86 3.94 3.71
N TYR A 118 -6.98 4.56 3.99
CA TYR A 118 -8.21 4.38 3.22
C TYR A 118 -8.11 4.96 1.82
N SER A 119 -7.41 6.10 1.66
CA SER A 119 -7.14 6.67 0.34
C SER A 119 -6.34 5.71 -0.54
N ALA A 120 -5.30 5.07 0.01
CA ALA A 120 -4.52 4.06 -0.70
C ALA A 120 -5.36 2.83 -1.07
N PHE A 121 -6.26 2.40 -0.17
CA PHE A 121 -7.17 1.28 -0.44
C PHE A 121 -8.14 1.60 -1.57
N CYS A 122 -8.72 2.80 -1.58
CA CYS A 122 -9.63 3.21 -2.65
C CYS A 122 -9.01 3.17 -4.03
N VAL A 123 -7.79 3.69 -4.18
CA VAL A 123 -7.10 3.64 -5.47
C VAL A 123 -6.93 2.19 -5.94
N GLN A 124 -6.59 1.28 -5.03
CA GLN A 124 -6.37 -0.13 -5.37
C GLN A 124 -7.68 -0.85 -5.68
N TYR A 125 -8.75 -0.62 -4.93
CA TYR A 125 -10.08 -1.17 -5.24
C TYR A 125 -10.59 -0.68 -6.60
N ALA A 126 -10.41 0.62 -6.91
CA ALA A 126 -10.75 1.15 -8.22
C ALA A 126 -9.96 0.48 -9.36
N ARG A 127 -8.66 0.22 -9.15
CA ARG A 127 -7.82 -0.52 -10.12
C ARG A 127 -8.26 -1.98 -10.32
N LEU A 128 -8.85 -2.58 -9.29
CA LEU A 128 -9.41 -3.94 -9.36
C LEU A 128 -10.79 -3.98 -10.03
N GLY A 129 -11.34 -2.83 -10.44
CA GLY A 129 -12.69 -2.73 -10.99
C GLY A 129 -13.78 -2.85 -9.94
N ASP A 130 -13.44 -2.77 -8.66
CA ASP A 130 -14.40 -2.78 -7.55
C ASP A 130 -14.89 -1.34 -7.28
N ALA A 131 -15.72 -0.85 -8.20
CA ALA A 131 -16.24 0.51 -8.24
C ALA A 131 -17.15 0.86 -7.05
N TRP A 132 -17.55 -0.13 -6.26
CA TRP A 132 -18.55 0.00 -5.20
C TRP A 132 -17.95 0.03 -3.79
N TYR A 133 -16.63 0.05 -3.65
CA TYR A 133 -16.03 0.22 -2.34
C TYR A 133 -16.23 1.67 -1.87
N LEU A 134 -17.40 1.92 -1.33
CA LEU A 134 -17.75 3.15 -0.63
C LEU A 134 -16.97 3.15 0.67
N LEU A 135 -15.89 3.93 0.74
CA LEU A 135 -15.24 4.19 2.01
C LEU A 135 -16.10 5.15 2.83
N ASP A 136 -17.07 4.59 3.54
CA ASP A 136 -17.57 5.20 4.75
C ASP A 136 -16.54 5.00 5.87
N SER A 137 -15.34 5.52 5.68
CA SER A 137 -14.40 5.60 6.79
C SER A 137 -14.80 6.79 7.65
N LEU A 138 -15.64 6.52 8.64
CA LEU A 138 -15.81 7.39 9.78
C LEU A 138 -14.48 7.50 10.52
N ALA A 139 -13.74 8.59 10.30
CA ALA A 139 -12.83 8.99 11.35
C ALA A 139 -13.66 9.24 12.63
N PRO A 140 -13.16 8.92 13.83
CA PRO A 140 -13.90 9.07 15.08
C PRO A 140 -14.44 10.48 15.34
N ASP A 141 -13.97 11.47 14.62
CA ASP A 141 -14.38 12.88 14.70
C ASP A 141 -15.37 13.31 13.58
N GLY A 142 -15.99 12.37 12.89
CA GLY A 142 -16.97 12.66 11.84
C GLY A 142 -16.42 13.23 10.54
N ARG A 143 -15.11 13.12 10.33
CA ARG A 143 -14.47 13.52 9.07
C ARG A 143 -14.57 12.42 8.03
N TYR A 144 -15.05 12.77 6.84
CA TYR A 144 -15.20 11.83 5.72
C TYR A 144 -14.27 12.19 4.59
N LEU A 145 -13.59 11.20 4.05
CA LEU A 145 -13.18 11.20 2.66
C LEU A 145 -14.13 10.24 1.94
N ARG A 146 -15.05 10.76 1.16
CA ARG A 146 -15.94 9.94 0.33
C ARG A 146 -15.38 9.88 -1.08
N LEU A 147 -14.99 8.68 -1.51
CA LEU A 147 -14.70 8.39 -2.90
C LEU A 147 -15.92 7.69 -3.49
N GLU A 148 -16.55 8.29 -4.47
CA GLU A 148 -17.65 7.69 -5.22
C GLU A 148 -17.17 7.43 -6.63
N CYS A 149 -17.34 6.21 -7.10
CA CYS A 149 -17.32 5.93 -8.53
C CYS A 149 -18.70 6.29 -9.10
N VAL A 150 -18.74 7.30 -9.94
CA VAL A 150 -19.96 7.68 -10.66
C VAL A 150 -19.73 7.47 -12.15
N PRO A 151 -20.72 6.99 -12.89
CA PRO A 151 -20.65 6.92 -14.34
C PRO A 151 -20.43 8.33 -14.90
N ASP A 152 -19.50 8.47 -15.83
CA ASP A 152 -19.37 9.69 -16.62
C ASP A 152 -20.55 9.84 -17.60
N ALA A 153 -20.57 10.93 -18.38
CA ALA A 153 -21.62 11.18 -19.36
C ALA A 153 -21.74 10.09 -20.45
N GLU A 154 -20.69 9.29 -20.64
CA GLU A 154 -20.61 8.18 -21.58
C GLU A 154 -20.88 6.82 -20.92
N GLY A 155 -21.25 6.80 -19.62
CA GLY A 155 -21.51 5.58 -18.86
C GLY A 155 -20.27 4.80 -18.46
N ARG A 156 -19.07 5.40 -18.55
CA ARG A 156 -17.82 4.82 -18.06
C ARG A 156 -17.67 5.17 -16.59
N GLU A 157 -17.25 4.22 -15.81
CA GLU A 157 -16.99 4.45 -14.38
C GLU A 157 -15.84 5.44 -14.21
N ALA A 158 -16.14 6.60 -13.63
CA ALA A 158 -15.18 7.62 -13.28
C ALA A 158 -15.14 7.82 -11.77
N MET A 159 -13.95 7.89 -11.22
CA MET A 159 -13.75 8.16 -9.81
C MET A 159 -13.89 9.66 -9.55
N GLN A 160 -14.91 10.05 -8.80
CA GLN A 160 -14.97 11.40 -8.23
C GLN A 160 -14.50 11.40 -6.79
N VAL A 161 -13.50 12.22 -6.52
CA VAL A 161 -13.06 12.51 -5.15
C VAL A 161 -13.91 13.66 -4.62
N GLY A 162 -14.89 13.33 -3.79
CA GLY A 162 -15.70 14.33 -3.11
C GLY A 162 -15.08 14.69 -1.76
N PHE A 163 -14.59 15.91 -1.60
CA PHE A 163 -14.30 16.46 -0.28
C PHE A 163 -15.58 17.07 0.27
N ARG A 164 -16.12 16.53 1.37
CA ARG A 164 -17.04 17.32 2.18
C ARG A 164 -16.21 18.19 3.11
N PRO A 165 -16.34 19.54 3.01
CA PRO A 165 -15.69 20.43 3.96
C PRO A 165 -16.22 20.18 5.36
N TYR A 166 -15.34 20.30 6.35
CA TYR A 166 -15.68 20.26 7.77
C TYR A 166 -16.86 21.18 8.05
N ALA A 167 -17.91 20.66 8.66
CA ALA A 167 -18.80 21.49 9.42
C ALA A 167 -18.13 21.72 10.78
N PHE A 168 -17.49 22.86 10.93
CA PHE A 168 -17.19 23.37 12.27
C PHE A 168 -18.53 23.74 12.90
N THR A 169 -18.96 22.99 13.91
CA THR A 169 -19.96 23.45 14.88
C THR A 169 -19.24 23.98 16.09
#